data_34c2dc106d40e3c6d7dd11f12c1c21d0
#
_entry.id   34c2dc106d40e3c6d7dd11f12c1c21d0
#
_cell.length_a   1.000
_cell.length_b   1.000
_cell.length_c   1.000
_cell.angle_alpha   90.00
_cell.angle_beta   90.00
_cell.angle_gamma   90.00
#
_symmetry.space_group_name_H-M   'P 1'
#
loop_
_entity.id
_entity.type
_entity.pdbx_description
1 polymer ?
#
loop_
_entity_poly.entity_id
_entity_poly.type
_entity_poly.pdbx_seq_one_letter_code
_entity_poly.pdbx_strand_id
1 'polypeptide(L)'
;MSVVDKVAKIRSEMKDKKATLAVFSALDDIAYLFNVRCMNDVETCPVGIAYATISHEQVTLYCDEEKVKPTEVMEHLNSADVTIQPYENIVDDIRSHLASDLRNKVWLDSSRSNYALSRAIPTSAHVDAQNPITPMKACKNDAEMRGMRRAHIEDGAAMAEFMAWLENAIVVEGRTVSEVEIDEVLTACRAKRPGFMEVSFPTIAGVGSNGAIVHYRAAEGSDLLQYLDRTKPVLIDSGGQYEYGTTDVTRTWHFGENPSDEFRDMYTRVLKGNIGVGTSISI
;
A
#
# COMPACT_ATOMS: atom_id res chain seq x y z
N MET A 1 -10.37 2.65 -14.84
CA MET A 1 -9.72 2.38 -16.13
C MET A 1 -9.61 0.88 -16.30
N SER A 2 -10.02 0.33 -17.46
CA SER A 2 -9.92 -1.10 -17.74
C SER A 2 -8.47 -1.54 -17.95
N VAL A 3 -8.22 -2.86 -17.85
CA VAL A 3 -6.90 -3.44 -18.18
C VAL A 3 -6.53 -3.11 -19.63
N VAL A 4 -7.48 -3.27 -20.56
CA VAL A 4 -7.29 -2.98 -21.98
C VAL A 4 -6.87 -1.54 -22.24
N ASP A 5 -7.49 -0.56 -21.56
CA ASP A 5 -7.13 0.85 -21.71
C ASP A 5 -5.71 1.14 -21.19
N LYS A 6 -5.32 0.53 -20.07
CA LYS A 6 -3.96 0.66 -19.52
C LYS A 6 -2.93 0.07 -20.46
N VAL A 7 -3.17 -1.14 -20.97
CA VAL A 7 -2.30 -1.80 -21.94
C VAL A 7 -2.16 -0.96 -23.22
N ALA A 8 -3.24 -0.38 -23.72
CA ALA A 8 -3.20 0.47 -24.91
C ALA A 8 -2.31 1.71 -24.70
N LYS A 9 -2.39 2.36 -23.51
CA LYS A 9 -1.50 3.48 -23.17
C LYS A 9 -0.04 3.05 -23.10
N ILE A 10 0.26 1.92 -22.44
CA ILE A 10 1.62 1.38 -22.34
C ILE A 10 2.17 1.08 -23.73
N ARG A 11 1.38 0.42 -24.60
CA ARG A 11 1.79 0.15 -25.98
C ARG A 11 2.06 1.40 -26.80
N SER A 12 1.34 2.49 -26.55
CA SER A 12 1.61 3.79 -27.18
C SER A 12 2.98 4.33 -26.75
N GLU A 13 3.28 4.33 -25.47
CA GLU A 13 4.57 4.77 -24.94
C GLU A 13 5.73 3.85 -25.39
N MET A 14 5.49 2.54 -25.50
CA MET A 14 6.48 1.61 -26.04
C MET A 14 6.90 1.99 -27.48
N LYS A 15 5.95 2.43 -28.32
CA LYS A 15 6.25 2.90 -29.69
C LYS A 15 7.15 4.12 -29.66
N ASP A 16 6.85 5.10 -28.81
CA ASP A 16 7.64 6.33 -28.68
C ASP A 16 9.07 6.03 -28.22
N LYS A 17 9.22 5.06 -27.30
CA LYS A 17 10.51 4.60 -26.78
C LYS A 17 11.21 3.57 -27.68
N LYS A 18 10.56 3.12 -28.77
CA LYS A 18 11.02 2.04 -29.65
C LYS A 18 11.29 0.74 -28.89
N ALA A 19 10.53 0.49 -27.81
CA ALA A 19 10.59 -0.74 -27.04
C ALA A 19 9.64 -1.77 -27.64
N THR A 20 10.07 -3.03 -27.69
CA THR A 20 9.27 -4.16 -28.19
C THR A 20 8.66 -4.99 -27.07
N LEU A 21 9.20 -4.85 -25.84
CA LEU A 21 8.73 -5.48 -24.62
C LEU A 21 8.84 -4.48 -23.47
N ALA A 22 7.81 -4.35 -22.65
CA ALA A 22 7.85 -3.68 -21.35
C ALA A 22 7.77 -4.71 -20.23
N VAL A 23 8.58 -4.55 -19.18
CA VAL A 23 8.68 -5.47 -18.04
C VAL A 23 8.34 -4.76 -16.75
N PHE A 24 7.51 -5.37 -15.91
CA PHE A 24 7.02 -4.84 -14.64
C PHE A 24 7.31 -5.84 -13.51
N SER A 25 7.87 -5.36 -12.40
CA SER A 25 8.19 -6.18 -11.22
C SER A 25 7.69 -5.60 -9.90
N ALA A 26 7.26 -4.34 -9.87
CA ALA A 26 6.67 -3.76 -8.67
C ALA A 26 5.25 -4.32 -8.49
N LEU A 27 5.00 -4.97 -7.35
CA LEU A 27 3.77 -5.74 -7.12
C LEU A 27 2.51 -4.87 -7.13
N ASP A 28 2.59 -3.66 -6.58
CA ASP A 28 1.52 -2.67 -6.57
C ASP A 28 1.18 -2.14 -7.98
N ASP A 29 2.17 -2.04 -8.85
CA ASP A 29 1.98 -1.66 -10.25
C ASP A 29 1.31 -2.80 -11.05
N ILE A 30 1.70 -4.05 -10.78
CA ILE A 30 1.09 -5.24 -11.40
C ILE A 30 -0.37 -5.39 -10.96
N ALA A 31 -0.66 -5.25 -9.66
CA ALA A 31 -2.01 -5.27 -9.13
C ALA A 31 -2.89 -4.19 -9.78
N TYR A 32 -2.35 -2.97 -9.90
CA TYR A 32 -3.02 -1.86 -10.60
C TYR A 32 -3.22 -2.14 -12.09
N LEU A 33 -2.20 -2.65 -12.78
CA LEU A 33 -2.27 -2.95 -14.21
C LEU A 33 -3.43 -3.90 -14.52
N PHE A 34 -3.53 -4.98 -13.78
CA PHE A 34 -4.54 -6.03 -13.99
C PHE A 34 -5.85 -5.83 -13.23
N ASN A 35 -5.97 -4.79 -12.40
CA ASN A 35 -7.13 -4.58 -11.51
C ASN A 35 -7.42 -5.81 -10.63
N VAL A 36 -6.40 -6.43 -10.09
CA VAL A 36 -6.49 -7.60 -9.21
C VAL A 36 -5.87 -7.32 -7.86
N ARG A 37 -6.34 -7.99 -6.83
CA ARG A 37 -5.74 -8.01 -5.50
C ARG A 37 -5.49 -9.45 -5.11
N CYS A 38 -4.43 -9.67 -4.34
CA CYS A 38 -4.12 -10.96 -3.74
C CYS A 38 -3.97 -10.75 -2.24
N MET A 39 -4.76 -11.45 -1.47
CA MET A 39 -4.63 -11.49 -0.03
C MET A 39 -3.64 -12.59 0.36
N ASN A 40 -2.93 -12.40 1.47
CA ASN A 40 -2.04 -13.40 2.09
C ASN A 40 -0.68 -13.66 1.40
N ASP A 41 -0.33 -13.01 0.30
CA ASP A 41 1.03 -13.10 -0.26
C ASP A 41 2.00 -12.17 0.45
N VAL A 42 1.53 -10.96 0.75
CA VAL A 42 2.29 -9.93 1.44
C VAL A 42 1.45 -9.41 2.59
N GLU A 43 1.99 -9.49 3.80
CA GLU A 43 1.32 -9.04 5.02
C GLU A 43 0.90 -7.58 4.90
N THR A 44 -0.32 -7.26 5.25
CA THR A 44 -0.94 -5.92 5.25
C THR A 44 -1.00 -5.21 3.89
N CYS A 45 -0.66 -5.91 2.81
CA CYS A 45 -0.66 -5.34 1.46
C CYS A 45 -1.33 -6.30 0.47
N PRO A 46 -2.48 -5.94 -0.14
CA PRO A 46 -3.25 -6.86 -0.98
C PRO A 46 -2.67 -6.98 -2.40
N VAL A 47 -1.40 -7.36 -2.52
CA VAL A 47 -0.69 -7.55 -3.78
C VAL A 47 -0.16 -8.97 -3.90
N GLY A 48 -0.19 -9.52 -5.11
CA GLY A 48 0.33 -10.85 -5.40
C GLY A 48 1.80 -10.83 -5.84
N ILE A 49 2.58 -11.82 -5.40
CA ILE A 49 3.94 -12.03 -5.92
C ILE A 49 3.82 -12.45 -7.38
N ALA A 50 4.27 -11.55 -8.28
CA ALA A 50 4.13 -11.72 -9.72
C ALA A 50 5.13 -10.85 -10.48
N TYR A 51 5.25 -11.14 -11.78
CA TYR A 51 5.82 -10.25 -12.80
C TYR A 51 4.81 -10.05 -13.93
N ALA A 52 5.02 -9.03 -14.74
CA ALA A 52 4.24 -8.85 -15.94
C ALA A 52 5.10 -8.38 -17.10
N THR A 53 4.71 -8.79 -18.32
CA THR A 53 5.26 -8.26 -19.55
C THR A 53 4.16 -7.84 -20.51
N ILE A 54 4.45 -6.80 -21.29
CA ILE A 54 3.60 -6.34 -22.38
C ILE A 54 4.45 -6.22 -23.63
N SER A 55 4.07 -6.94 -24.67
CA SER A 55 4.57 -6.73 -26.04
C SER A 55 3.50 -6.01 -26.87
N HIS A 56 3.81 -5.75 -28.14
CA HIS A 56 2.80 -5.19 -29.05
C HIS A 56 1.60 -6.12 -29.29
N GLU A 57 1.79 -7.43 -29.11
CA GLU A 57 0.79 -8.46 -29.41
C GLU A 57 0.26 -9.13 -28.14
N GLN A 58 1.10 -9.36 -27.12
CA GLN A 58 0.79 -10.18 -25.97
C GLN A 58 0.89 -9.41 -24.65
N VAL A 59 0.07 -9.80 -23.69
CA VAL A 59 0.12 -9.39 -22.28
C VAL A 59 0.28 -10.63 -21.44
N THR A 60 1.31 -10.71 -20.62
CA THR A 60 1.60 -11.91 -19.82
C THR A 60 1.71 -11.54 -18.35
N LEU A 61 1.02 -12.31 -17.52
CA LEU A 61 1.16 -12.29 -16.05
C LEU A 61 1.90 -13.57 -15.64
N TYR A 62 3.00 -13.40 -14.92
CA TYR A 62 3.81 -14.50 -14.38
C TYR A 62 3.53 -14.63 -12.89
N CYS A 63 2.88 -15.70 -12.49
CA CYS A 63 2.54 -15.95 -11.09
C CYS A 63 2.34 -17.44 -10.84
N ASP A 64 2.10 -17.81 -9.59
CA ASP A 64 1.59 -19.13 -9.24
C ASP A 64 0.16 -19.27 -9.78
N GLU A 65 -0.07 -20.30 -10.59
CA GLU A 65 -1.37 -20.58 -11.25
C GLU A 65 -2.51 -20.76 -10.23
N GLU A 66 -2.22 -21.26 -9.04
CA GLU A 66 -3.23 -21.44 -7.98
C GLU A 66 -3.93 -20.13 -7.60
N LYS A 67 -3.22 -19.00 -7.70
CA LYS A 67 -3.74 -17.68 -7.33
C LYS A 67 -4.79 -17.14 -8.29
N VAL A 68 -4.79 -17.62 -9.53
CA VAL A 68 -5.71 -17.17 -10.58
C VAL A 68 -6.81 -18.18 -10.89
N LYS A 69 -6.83 -19.33 -10.23
CA LYS A 69 -7.84 -20.39 -10.39
C LYS A 69 -9.30 -19.98 -10.06
N PRO A 70 -9.59 -19.04 -9.11
CA PRO A 70 -10.95 -18.60 -8.92
C PRO A 70 -11.57 -18.14 -10.25
N THR A 71 -12.75 -18.67 -10.57
CA THR A 71 -13.41 -18.47 -11.88
C THR A 71 -13.54 -17.00 -12.25
N GLU A 72 -13.91 -16.16 -11.30
CA GLU A 72 -14.07 -14.71 -11.50
C GLU A 72 -12.76 -14.01 -11.85
N VAL A 73 -11.63 -14.43 -11.26
CA VAL A 73 -10.30 -13.88 -11.55
C VAL A 73 -9.86 -14.29 -12.94
N MET A 74 -10.04 -15.59 -13.27
CA MET A 74 -9.68 -16.13 -14.57
C MET A 74 -10.52 -15.51 -15.69
N GLU A 75 -11.84 -15.37 -15.49
CA GLU A 75 -12.73 -14.70 -16.44
C GLU A 75 -12.33 -13.23 -16.66
N HIS A 76 -11.99 -12.52 -15.58
CA HIS A 76 -11.53 -11.14 -15.65
C HIS A 76 -10.24 -11.02 -16.49
N LEU A 77 -9.23 -11.84 -16.21
CA LEU A 77 -7.95 -11.83 -16.94
C LEU A 77 -8.12 -12.25 -18.40
N ASN A 78 -8.91 -13.28 -18.66
CA ASN A 78 -9.24 -13.74 -20.02
C ASN A 78 -9.98 -12.66 -20.82
N SER A 79 -10.87 -11.89 -20.19
CA SER A 79 -11.59 -10.80 -20.86
C SER A 79 -10.67 -9.68 -21.37
N ALA A 80 -9.46 -9.61 -20.82
CA ALA A 80 -8.41 -8.66 -21.20
C ALA A 80 -7.29 -9.31 -22.04
N ASP A 81 -7.47 -10.54 -22.50
CA ASP A 81 -6.50 -11.31 -23.28
C ASP A 81 -5.13 -11.45 -22.58
N VAL A 82 -5.16 -11.72 -21.28
CA VAL A 82 -3.95 -11.91 -20.46
C VAL A 82 -3.57 -13.37 -20.44
N THR A 83 -2.36 -13.68 -20.88
CA THR A 83 -1.75 -15.01 -20.79
C THR A 83 -1.15 -15.22 -19.40
N ILE A 84 -1.39 -16.37 -18.78
CA ILE A 84 -0.77 -16.75 -17.51
C ILE A 84 0.43 -17.65 -17.79
N GLN A 85 1.55 -17.39 -17.11
CA GLN A 85 2.76 -18.20 -17.16
C GLN A 85 3.31 -18.45 -15.75
N PRO A 86 4.04 -19.54 -15.52
CA PRO A 86 4.75 -19.78 -14.28
C PRO A 86 5.68 -18.61 -13.93
N TYR A 87 5.72 -18.26 -12.66
CA TYR A 87 6.51 -17.13 -12.14
C TYR A 87 7.99 -17.16 -12.57
N GLU A 88 8.59 -18.36 -12.62
CA GLU A 88 9.99 -18.59 -12.92
C GLU A 88 10.36 -18.29 -14.37
N ASN A 89 9.39 -18.33 -15.29
CA ASN A 89 9.64 -18.24 -16.74
C ASN A 89 10.06 -16.83 -17.20
N ILE A 90 9.83 -15.79 -16.41
CA ILE A 90 10.03 -14.37 -16.80
C ILE A 90 11.42 -14.10 -17.42
N VAL A 91 12.49 -14.62 -16.83
CA VAL A 91 13.86 -14.37 -17.29
C VAL A 91 14.12 -15.04 -18.63
N ASP A 92 13.66 -16.26 -18.79
CA ASP A 92 13.86 -17.03 -20.04
C ASP A 92 12.98 -16.47 -21.16
N ASP A 93 11.80 -15.98 -20.88
CA ASP A 93 10.93 -15.32 -21.85
C ASP A 93 11.54 -13.98 -22.31
N ILE A 94 12.11 -13.18 -21.42
CA ILE A 94 12.87 -11.96 -21.79
C ILE A 94 14.04 -12.31 -22.71
N ARG A 95 14.82 -13.35 -22.39
CA ARG A 95 15.95 -13.79 -23.21
C ARG A 95 15.49 -14.29 -24.58
N SER A 96 14.44 -15.08 -24.61
CA SER A 96 13.84 -15.61 -25.85
C SER A 96 13.32 -14.48 -26.74
N HIS A 97 12.66 -13.47 -26.15
CA HIS A 97 12.22 -12.29 -26.87
C HIS A 97 13.42 -11.55 -27.51
N LEU A 98 14.49 -11.33 -26.76
CA LEU A 98 15.69 -10.66 -27.25
C LEU A 98 16.42 -11.48 -28.33
N ALA A 99 16.40 -12.80 -28.23
CA ALA A 99 17.03 -13.68 -29.22
C ALA A 99 16.24 -13.79 -30.54
N SER A 100 14.94 -13.51 -30.54
CA SER A 100 14.09 -13.62 -31.72
C SER A 100 14.36 -12.56 -32.79
N ASP A 101 14.82 -11.36 -32.39
CA ASP A 101 15.24 -10.31 -33.31
C ASP A 101 16.28 -9.40 -32.60
N LEU A 102 17.42 -9.17 -33.22
CA LEU A 102 18.51 -8.30 -32.69
C LEU A 102 18.06 -6.83 -32.52
N ARG A 103 16.97 -6.42 -33.12
CA ARG A 103 16.40 -5.07 -32.99
C ARG A 103 15.52 -4.93 -31.75
N ASN A 104 15.18 -6.04 -31.09
CA ASN A 104 14.33 -6.02 -29.92
C ASN A 104 14.94 -5.20 -28.79
N LYS A 105 14.08 -4.42 -28.16
CA LYS A 105 14.41 -3.55 -27.02
C LYS A 105 13.44 -3.83 -25.88
N VAL A 106 13.97 -3.90 -24.67
CA VAL A 106 13.19 -4.12 -23.46
C VAL A 106 13.17 -2.85 -22.61
N TRP A 107 11.97 -2.35 -22.36
CA TRP A 107 11.75 -1.26 -21.42
C TRP A 107 11.62 -1.81 -20.02
N LEU A 108 12.55 -1.43 -19.14
CA LEU A 108 12.57 -1.77 -17.72
C LEU A 108 12.99 -0.53 -16.92
N ASP A 109 12.21 -0.17 -15.92
CA ASP A 109 12.58 0.86 -14.94
C ASP A 109 13.54 0.25 -13.91
N SER A 110 14.83 0.57 -14.04
CA SER A 110 15.89 0.03 -13.17
C SER A 110 15.70 0.42 -11.71
N SER A 111 15.04 1.55 -11.42
CA SER A 111 14.79 2.01 -10.05
C SER A 111 13.70 1.21 -9.31
N ARG A 112 12.87 0.48 -10.06
CA ARG A 112 11.73 -0.29 -9.55
C ARG A 112 11.83 -1.78 -9.88
N SER A 113 13.01 -2.25 -10.27
CA SER A 113 13.21 -3.63 -10.71
C SER A 113 14.33 -4.30 -9.94
N ASN A 114 14.27 -5.63 -9.85
CA ASN A 114 15.32 -6.40 -9.22
C ASN A 114 16.52 -6.62 -10.17
N TYR A 115 17.65 -6.96 -9.55
CA TYR A 115 18.93 -7.15 -10.25
C TYR A 115 18.91 -8.30 -11.27
N ALA A 116 18.15 -9.37 -11.01
CA ALA A 116 18.08 -10.52 -11.93
C ALA A 116 17.46 -10.13 -13.27
N LEU A 117 16.37 -9.35 -13.26
CA LEU A 117 15.75 -8.81 -14.48
C LEU A 117 16.69 -7.86 -15.23
N SER A 118 17.34 -6.94 -14.52
CA SER A 118 18.30 -6.01 -15.14
C SER A 118 19.45 -6.75 -15.80
N ARG A 119 19.95 -7.81 -15.19
CA ARG A 119 21.04 -8.64 -15.78
C ARG A 119 20.60 -9.49 -16.97
N ALA A 120 19.32 -9.81 -17.09
CA ALA A 120 18.80 -10.55 -18.22
C ALA A 120 18.77 -9.73 -19.52
N ILE A 121 18.86 -8.39 -19.42
CA ILE A 121 18.76 -7.46 -20.53
C ILE A 121 20.14 -6.86 -20.82
N PRO A 122 20.74 -7.13 -22.00
CA PRO A 122 21.99 -6.48 -22.41
C PRO A 122 21.80 -4.95 -22.49
N THR A 123 22.81 -4.19 -22.10
CA THR A 123 22.78 -2.70 -22.11
C THR A 123 22.37 -2.14 -23.48
N SER A 124 22.79 -2.79 -24.58
CA SER A 124 22.45 -2.37 -25.95
C SER A 124 20.95 -2.55 -26.28
N ALA A 125 20.23 -3.41 -25.56
CA ALA A 125 18.80 -3.69 -25.72
C ALA A 125 17.94 -3.06 -24.63
N HIS A 126 18.53 -2.47 -23.60
CA HIS A 126 17.82 -1.88 -22.47
C HIS A 126 17.35 -0.46 -22.78
N VAL A 127 16.07 -0.21 -22.57
CA VAL A 127 15.46 1.12 -22.52
C VAL A 127 15.16 1.40 -21.06
N ASP A 128 16.08 2.10 -20.37
CA ASP A 128 15.89 2.49 -18.97
C ASP A 128 15.07 3.79 -18.91
N ALA A 129 13.84 3.68 -18.47
CA ALA A 129 12.93 4.81 -18.35
C ALA A 129 11.87 4.52 -17.30
N GLN A 130 11.33 5.57 -16.71
CA GLN A 130 10.27 5.49 -15.69
C GLN A 130 9.13 4.57 -16.13
N ASN A 131 8.68 3.74 -15.20
CA ASN A 131 7.53 2.88 -15.36
C ASN A 131 6.25 3.71 -15.65
N PRO A 132 5.53 3.47 -16.76
CA PRO A 132 4.36 4.25 -17.15
C PRO A 132 3.16 4.08 -16.22
N ILE A 133 3.13 3.01 -15.44
CA ILE A 133 2.04 2.75 -14.47
C ILE A 133 2.12 3.74 -13.30
N THR A 134 3.33 4.12 -12.89
CA THR A 134 3.54 5.04 -11.76
C THR A 134 2.74 6.35 -11.90
N PRO A 135 2.84 7.13 -13.00
CA PRO A 135 2.02 8.32 -13.18
C PRO A 135 0.52 8.02 -13.37
N MET A 136 0.15 6.89 -14.01
CA MET A 136 -1.25 6.49 -14.13
C MET A 136 -1.90 6.24 -12.77
N LYS A 137 -1.18 5.59 -11.85
CA LYS A 137 -1.63 5.29 -10.49
C LYS A 137 -1.63 6.53 -9.59
N ALA A 138 -0.70 7.46 -9.81
CA ALA A 138 -0.63 8.71 -9.06
C ALA A 138 -1.83 9.63 -9.33
N CYS A 139 -2.33 9.67 -10.56
CA CYS A 139 -3.52 10.44 -10.93
C CYS A 139 -4.78 9.58 -10.78
N LYS A 140 -5.45 9.71 -9.62
CA LYS A 140 -6.64 8.92 -9.30
C LYS A 140 -7.82 9.30 -10.19
N ASN A 141 -8.54 8.28 -10.67
CA ASN A 141 -9.81 8.46 -11.36
C ASN A 141 -10.97 8.67 -10.36
N ASP A 142 -12.17 9.00 -10.88
CA ASP A 142 -13.34 9.27 -10.04
C ASP A 142 -13.76 8.09 -9.16
N ALA A 143 -13.62 6.86 -9.62
CA ALA A 143 -13.95 5.68 -8.83
C ALA A 143 -12.98 5.51 -7.66
N GLU A 144 -11.68 5.68 -7.91
CA GLU A 144 -10.63 5.63 -6.89
C GLU A 144 -10.80 6.76 -5.86
N MET A 145 -11.11 7.98 -6.31
CA MET A 145 -11.39 9.11 -5.40
C MET A 145 -12.62 8.86 -4.52
N ARG A 146 -13.72 8.33 -5.09
CA ARG A 146 -14.90 7.96 -4.28
C ARG A 146 -14.59 6.85 -3.30
N GLY A 147 -13.81 5.85 -3.73
CA GLY A 147 -13.37 4.76 -2.88
C GLY A 147 -12.54 5.23 -1.68
N MET A 148 -11.55 6.07 -1.93
CA MET A 148 -10.72 6.66 -0.87
C MET A 148 -11.55 7.49 0.12
N ARG A 149 -12.47 8.31 -0.35
CA ARG A 149 -13.38 9.07 0.54
C ARG A 149 -14.24 8.15 1.40
N ARG A 150 -14.80 7.09 0.82
CA ARG A 150 -15.60 6.12 1.55
C ARG A 150 -14.77 5.38 2.60
N ALA A 151 -13.56 4.93 2.25
CA ALA A 151 -12.66 4.28 3.19
C ALA A 151 -12.38 5.16 4.41
N HIS A 152 -12.09 6.45 4.19
CA HIS A 152 -11.83 7.39 5.29
C HIS A 152 -13.07 7.70 6.13
N ILE A 153 -14.29 7.64 5.58
CA ILE A 153 -15.53 7.79 6.36
C ILE A 153 -15.71 6.56 7.27
N GLU A 154 -15.55 5.37 6.75
CA GLU A 154 -15.71 4.14 7.54
C GLU A 154 -14.60 4.01 8.60
N ASP A 155 -13.37 4.30 8.23
CA ASP A 155 -12.23 4.28 9.17
C ASP A 155 -12.38 5.36 10.24
N GLY A 156 -12.84 6.56 9.87
CA GLY A 156 -13.12 7.64 10.81
C GLY A 156 -14.19 7.26 11.83
N ALA A 157 -15.20 6.50 11.42
CA ALA A 157 -16.22 5.99 12.33
C ALA A 157 -15.65 4.91 13.29
N ALA A 158 -14.76 4.02 12.80
CA ALA A 158 -14.03 3.08 13.63
C ALA A 158 -13.13 3.78 14.66
N MET A 159 -12.40 4.80 14.22
CA MET A 159 -11.56 5.63 15.10
C MET A 159 -12.38 6.36 16.17
N ALA A 160 -13.57 6.88 15.83
CA ALA A 160 -14.44 7.55 16.79
C ALA A 160 -15.00 6.57 17.84
N GLU A 161 -15.39 5.36 17.44
CA GLU A 161 -15.82 4.29 18.34
C GLU A 161 -14.68 3.87 19.28
N PHE A 162 -13.50 3.66 18.74
CA PHE A 162 -12.31 3.34 19.51
C PHE A 162 -11.95 4.44 20.51
N MET A 163 -11.97 5.71 20.08
CA MET A 163 -11.66 6.83 20.97
C MET A 163 -12.64 6.97 22.12
N ALA A 164 -13.93 6.77 21.88
CA ALA A 164 -14.94 6.78 22.93
C ALA A 164 -14.68 5.66 23.96
N TRP A 165 -14.30 4.47 23.48
CA TRP A 165 -13.90 3.37 24.36
C TRP A 165 -12.63 3.71 25.16
N LEU A 166 -11.58 4.24 24.52
CA LEU A 166 -10.32 4.54 25.18
C LEU A 166 -10.49 5.65 26.24
N GLU A 167 -11.22 6.70 25.91
CA GLU A 167 -11.55 7.78 26.85
C GLU A 167 -12.35 7.24 28.05
N ASN A 168 -13.36 6.39 27.82
CA ASN A 168 -14.10 5.78 28.91
C ASN A 168 -13.22 4.94 29.82
N ALA A 169 -12.34 4.11 29.25
CA ALA A 169 -11.44 3.25 30.03
C ALA A 169 -10.48 4.09 30.91
N ILE A 170 -9.87 5.14 30.34
CA ILE A 170 -8.87 5.94 31.04
C ILE A 170 -9.53 6.97 31.98
N VAL A 171 -10.57 7.68 31.50
CA VAL A 171 -11.12 8.84 32.23
C VAL A 171 -12.26 8.45 33.15
N VAL A 172 -13.15 7.56 32.74
CA VAL A 172 -14.32 7.20 33.55
C VAL A 172 -14.01 6.04 34.49
N GLU A 173 -13.44 4.96 33.96
CA GLU A 173 -13.14 3.74 34.73
C GLU A 173 -11.81 3.88 35.51
N GLY A 174 -10.92 4.78 35.12
CA GLY A 174 -9.63 5.01 35.78
C GLY A 174 -8.66 3.83 35.68
N ARG A 175 -8.81 2.97 34.68
CA ARG A 175 -7.92 1.84 34.44
C ARG A 175 -6.75 2.22 33.52
N THR A 176 -5.73 1.41 33.51
CA THR A 176 -4.64 1.50 32.52
C THR A 176 -4.94 0.58 31.33
N VAL A 177 -4.46 0.96 30.14
CA VAL A 177 -4.64 0.21 28.89
C VAL A 177 -3.27 -0.05 28.28
N SER A 178 -2.95 -1.31 27.94
CA SER A 178 -1.69 -1.63 27.31
C SER A 178 -1.66 -1.19 25.84
N GLU A 179 -0.46 -0.99 25.28
CA GLU A 179 -0.28 -0.69 23.86
C GLU A 179 -0.79 -1.82 22.97
N VAL A 180 -0.72 -3.07 23.41
CA VAL A 180 -1.28 -4.23 22.71
C VAL A 180 -2.81 -4.18 22.71
N GLU A 181 -3.44 -3.90 23.85
CA GLU A 181 -4.91 -3.75 23.94
C GLU A 181 -5.42 -2.60 23.06
N ILE A 182 -4.65 -1.51 22.93
CA ILE A 182 -4.98 -0.40 22.01
C ILE A 182 -5.09 -0.92 20.57
N ASP A 183 -4.10 -1.68 20.08
CA ASP A 183 -4.13 -2.26 18.74
C ASP A 183 -5.29 -3.22 18.53
N GLU A 184 -5.50 -4.15 19.47
CA GLU A 184 -6.56 -5.15 19.40
C GLU A 184 -7.94 -4.53 19.32
N VAL A 185 -8.23 -3.56 20.17
CA VAL A 185 -9.56 -2.91 20.20
C VAL A 185 -9.76 -2.02 18.98
N LEU A 186 -8.74 -1.29 18.54
CA LEU A 186 -8.83 -0.48 17.32
C LEU A 186 -9.08 -1.35 16.09
N THR A 187 -8.34 -2.46 15.95
CA THR A 187 -8.55 -3.43 14.88
C THR A 187 -9.94 -4.05 14.93
N ALA A 188 -10.45 -4.38 16.13
CA ALA A 188 -11.82 -4.88 16.29
C ALA A 188 -12.88 -3.84 15.91
N CYS A 189 -12.66 -2.55 16.16
CA CYS A 189 -13.56 -1.47 15.69
C CYS A 189 -13.57 -1.36 14.17
N ARG A 190 -12.43 -1.50 13.52
CA ARG A 190 -12.31 -1.53 12.05
C ARG A 190 -13.00 -2.76 11.45
N ALA A 191 -12.84 -3.92 12.06
CA ALA A 191 -13.44 -5.17 11.59
C ALA A 191 -14.99 -5.13 11.52
N LYS A 192 -15.64 -4.22 12.25
CA LYS A 192 -17.08 -3.99 12.17
C LYS A 192 -17.50 -3.15 10.96
N ARG A 193 -16.55 -2.53 10.25
CA ARG A 193 -16.87 -1.60 9.17
C ARG A 193 -17.07 -2.31 7.84
N PRO A 194 -18.05 -1.86 7.02
CA PRO A 194 -18.27 -2.43 5.70
C PRO A 194 -17.01 -2.35 4.82
N GLY A 195 -16.67 -3.47 4.18
CA GLY A 195 -15.54 -3.55 3.26
C GLY A 195 -14.15 -3.54 3.90
N PHE A 196 -14.03 -3.60 5.23
CA PHE A 196 -12.74 -3.81 5.89
C PHE A 196 -12.21 -5.20 5.56
N MET A 197 -10.94 -5.28 5.21
CA MET A 197 -10.24 -6.52 4.83
C MET A 197 -9.20 -6.89 5.89
N GLU A 198 -8.27 -5.98 6.16
CA GLU A 198 -7.19 -6.14 7.14
C GLU A 198 -6.62 -4.76 7.53
N VAL A 199 -5.67 -4.70 8.43
CA VAL A 199 -4.90 -3.47 8.69
C VAL A 199 -4.01 -3.14 7.49
N SER A 200 -3.77 -1.86 7.23
CA SER A 200 -2.91 -1.43 6.11
C SER A 200 -1.41 -1.49 6.44
N PHE A 201 -1.09 -1.51 7.72
CA PHE A 201 0.22 -1.76 8.30
C PHE A 201 0.06 -2.11 9.77
N PRO A 202 1.04 -2.74 10.42
CA PRO A 202 0.97 -3.03 11.84
C PRO A 202 0.82 -1.75 12.65
N THR A 203 -0.20 -1.69 13.50
CA THR A 203 -0.50 -0.52 14.33
C THR A 203 0.69 -0.12 15.20
N ILE A 204 1.03 1.14 15.19
CA ILE A 204 1.98 1.74 16.12
C ILE A 204 1.17 2.41 17.23
N ALA A 205 1.18 1.83 18.43
CA ALA A 205 0.56 2.39 19.61
C ALA A 205 1.67 2.70 20.61
N GLY A 206 2.17 3.93 20.60
CA GLY A 206 3.32 4.34 21.41
C GLY A 206 2.89 5.19 22.59
N VAL A 207 2.99 4.67 23.82
CA VAL A 207 2.71 5.38 25.06
C VAL A 207 3.98 6.06 25.57
N GLY A 208 3.91 7.33 25.91
CA GLY A 208 5.04 8.09 26.43
C GLY A 208 6.24 8.07 25.48
N SER A 209 7.39 7.59 25.95
CA SER A 209 8.63 7.52 25.16
C SER A 209 8.56 6.60 23.93
N ASN A 210 7.70 5.59 23.95
CA ASN A 210 7.54 4.67 22.82
C ASN A 210 6.97 5.38 21.57
N GLY A 211 6.23 6.47 21.74
CA GLY A 211 5.77 7.32 20.65
C GLY A 211 6.89 7.99 19.84
N ALA A 212 8.14 7.98 20.33
CA ALA A 212 9.31 8.47 19.60
C ALA A 212 10.09 7.37 18.85
N ILE A 213 9.70 6.10 19.00
CA ILE A 213 10.36 4.99 18.32
C ILE A 213 9.69 4.78 16.95
N VAL A 214 10.46 5.05 15.91
CA VAL A 214 9.98 4.85 14.51
C VAL A 214 9.68 3.37 14.28
N HIS A 215 8.51 3.07 13.72
CA HIS A 215 8.01 1.70 13.49
C HIS A 215 7.95 0.84 14.75
N TYR A 216 7.62 1.47 15.90
CA TYR A 216 7.42 0.75 17.16
C TYR A 216 6.35 -0.34 17.00
N ARG A 217 6.61 -1.50 17.60
CA ARG A 217 5.61 -2.58 17.69
C ARG A 217 5.49 -3.02 19.13
N ALA A 218 4.31 -2.87 19.68
CA ALA A 218 3.98 -3.41 20.99
C ALA A 218 3.91 -4.95 20.93
N ALA A 219 4.44 -5.61 21.94
CA ALA A 219 4.36 -7.06 22.07
C ALA A 219 4.18 -7.45 23.53
N GLU A 220 3.32 -8.42 23.79
CA GLU A 220 3.16 -9.00 25.12
C GLU A 220 4.49 -9.58 25.63
N GLY A 221 4.80 -9.30 26.88
CA GLY A 221 6.05 -9.74 27.53
C GLY A 221 7.31 -8.97 27.11
N SER A 222 7.20 -7.93 26.29
CA SER A 222 8.31 -7.04 25.96
C SER A 222 8.63 -6.14 27.13
N ASP A 223 9.94 -5.94 27.42
CA ASP A 223 10.42 -4.98 28.42
C ASP A 223 10.10 -3.52 28.04
N LEU A 224 9.78 -3.26 26.77
CA LEU A 224 9.39 -1.94 26.28
C LEU A 224 7.91 -1.66 26.41
N LEU A 225 7.07 -2.68 26.67
CA LEU A 225 5.62 -2.51 26.74
C LEU A 225 5.21 -1.47 27.77
N GLN A 226 4.46 -0.47 27.33
CA GLN A 226 3.93 0.59 28.19
C GLN A 226 2.42 0.45 28.37
N TYR A 227 1.96 1.09 29.43
CA TYR A 227 0.54 1.20 29.78
C TYR A 227 0.13 2.66 29.79
N LEU A 228 -0.91 2.97 29.05
CA LEU A 228 -1.53 4.29 29.03
C LEU A 228 -2.35 4.53 30.28
N ASP A 229 -2.17 5.72 30.85
CA ASP A 229 -2.97 6.29 31.92
C ASP A 229 -3.20 7.79 31.65
N ARG A 230 -3.74 8.52 32.63
CA ARG A 230 -3.96 9.97 32.50
C ARG A 230 -2.68 10.83 32.52
N THR A 231 -1.53 10.26 32.82
CA THR A 231 -0.28 11.02 33.00
C THR A 231 0.61 11.03 31.76
N LYS A 232 0.37 10.13 30.80
CA LYS A 232 1.20 9.93 29.61
C LYS A 232 0.44 10.28 28.34
N PRO A 233 1.11 10.85 27.33
CA PRO A 233 0.55 10.91 25.98
C PRO A 233 0.59 9.53 25.31
N VAL A 234 -0.27 9.34 24.30
CA VAL A 234 -0.23 8.20 23.39
C VAL A 234 -0.26 8.68 21.95
N LEU A 235 0.67 8.17 21.14
CA LEU A 235 0.66 8.32 19.69
C LEU A 235 0.14 7.01 19.09
N ILE A 236 -0.88 7.10 18.26
CA ILE A 236 -1.43 5.95 17.53
C ILE A 236 -1.34 6.26 16.05
N ASP A 237 -0.57 5.43 15.34
CA ASP A 237 -0.43 5.44 13.89
C ASP A 237 -0.96 4.11 13.36
N SER A 238 -2.00 4.16 12.53
CA SER A 238 -2.76 2.98 12.15
C SER A 238 -3.57 3.22 10.87
N GLY A 239 -3.97 2.14 10.22
CA GLY A 239 -4.81 2.24 9.04
C GLY A 239 -5.48 0.91 8.69
N GLY A 240 -6.39 0.96 7.72
CA GLY A 240 -7.12 -0.20 7.22
C GLY A 240 -7.10 -0.32 5.71
N GLN A 241 -7.00 -1.55 5.24
CA GLN A 241 -7.31 -1.93 3.87
C GLN A 241 -8.80 -2.19 3.75
N TYR A 242 -9.45 -1.47 2.85
CA TYR A 242 -10.85 -1.64 2.50
C TYR A 242 -10.97 -2.09 1.04
N GLU A 243 -12.05 -2.76 0.69
CA GLU A 243 -12.32 -3.19 -0.71
C GLU A 243 -12.15 -2.04 -1.71
N TYR A 244 -12.35 -0.81 -1.28
CA TYR A 244 -12.43 0.38 -2.13
C TYR A 244 -11.38 1.44 -1.84
N GLY A 245 -10.51 1.25 -0.86
CA GLY A 245 -9.45 2.22 -0.53
C GLY A 245 -8.62 1.81 0.67
N THR A 246 -7.57 2.55 0.92
CA THR A 246 -6.62 2.34 2.02
C THR A 246 -6.58 3.58 2.89
N THR A 247 -6.54 3.42 4.22
CA THR A 247 -6.39 4.53 5.17
C THR A 247 -5.05 4.43 5.90
N ASP A 248 -4.58 5.58 6.32
CA ASP A 248 -3.38 5.80 7.10
C ASP A 248 -3.59 7.07 7.93
N VAL A 249 -3.60 6.94 9.26
CA VAL A 249 -3.91 8.06 10.15
C VAL A 249 -3.12 8.00 11.44
N THR A 250 -2.43 9.08 11.74
CA THR A 250 -1.73 9.25 13.01
C THR A 250 -2.46 10.26 13.89
N ARG A 251 -2.65 9.95 15.17
CA ARG A 251 -3.18 10.87 16.18
C ARG A 251 -2.41 10.73 17.48
N THR A 252 -2.26 11.87 18.15
CA THR A 252 -1.65 11.93 19.49
C THR A 252 -2.64 12.51 20.48
N TRP A 253 -2.85 11.82 21.60
CA TRP A 253 -3.78 12.20 22.67
C TRP A 253 -3.09 12.26 24.02
N HIS A 254 -3.69 13.01 24.94
CA HIS A 254 -3.38 13.05 26.35
C HIS A 254 -4.67 13.19 27.16
N PHE A 255 -4.93 12.26 28.07
CA PHE A 255 -6.19 12.18 28.81
C PHE A 255 -6.17 12.88 30.18
N GLY A 256 -5.06 13.49 30.56
CA GLY A 256 -4.94 14.30 31.78
C GLY A 256 -5.53 15.70 31.60
N GLU A 257 -6.10 16.23 32.66
CA GLU A 257 -6.67 17.59 32.69
C GLU A 257 -5.61 18.68 32.48
N ASN A 258 -4.40 18.44 33.00
CA ASN A 258 -3.30 19.40 32.98
C ASN A 258 -2.01 18.76 32.43
N PRO A 259 -1.90 18.56 31.09
CA PRO A 259 -0.63 18.15 30.50
C PRO A 259 0.47 19.22 30.74
N SER A 260 1.73 18.79 30.80
CA SER A 260 2.85 19.68 31.04
C SER A 260 2.95 20.82 30.01
N ASP A 261 3.50 21.96 30.43
CA ASP A 261 3.71 23.09 29.51
C ASP A 261 4.64 22.72 28.35
N GLU A 262 5.62 21.86 28.60
CA GLU A 262 6.51 21.33 27.55
C GLU A 262 5.71 20.51 26.50
N PHE A 263 4.87 19.58 26.96
CA PHE A 263 4.03 18.80 26.04
C PHE A 263 3.10 19.71 25.22
N ARG A 264 2.47 20.69 25.85
CA ARG A 264 1.56 21.64 25.18
C ARG A 264 2.30 22.48 24.13
N ASP A 265 3.52 22.96 24.43
CA ASP A 265 4.34 23.72 23.48
C ASP A 265 4.74 22.85 22.28
N MET A 266 5.27 21.65 22.53
CA MET A 266 5.69 20.73 21.47
C MET A 266 4.52 20.29 20.59
N TYR A 267 3.39 19.89 21.19
CA TYR A 267 2.17 19.54 20.46
C TYR A 267 1.69 20.71 19.57
N THR A 268 1.70 21.92 20.10
CA THR A 268 1.29 23.12 19.36
C THR A 268 2.22 23.40 18.17
N ARG A 269 3.53 23.21 18.32
CA ARG A 269 4.51 23.39 17.23
C ARG A 269 4.29 22.38 16.12
N VAL A 270 4.08 21.11 16.46
CA VAL A 270 3.79 20.05 15.48
C VAL A 270 2.47 20.32 14.76
N LEU A 271 1.42 20.73 15.50
CA LEU A 271 0.13 21.10 14.91
C LEU A 271 0.25 22.28 13.94
N LYS A 272 1.02 23.32 14.28
CA LYS A 272 1.29 24.44 13.36
C LYS A 272 1.98 23.98 12.09
N GLY A 273 2.96 23.06 12.19
CA GLY A 273 3.63 22.47 11.04
C GLY A 273 2.65 21.68 10.15
N ASN A 274 1.82 20.85 10.75
CA ASN A 274 0.79 20.08 10.06
C ASN A 274 -0.20 20.99 9.30
N ILE A 275 -0.73 22.02 9.96
CA ILE A 275 -1.62 22.98 9.31
C ILE A 275 -0.90 23.73 8.19
N GLY A 276 0.36 24.14 8.42
CA GLY A 276 1.18 24.83 7.43
C GLY A 276 1.35 24.02 6.15
N VAL A 277 1.65 22.72 6.28
CA VAL A 277 1.74 21.79 5.13
C VAL A 277 0.38 21.61 4.44
N GLY A 278 -0.69 21.39 5.22
CA GLY A 278 -2.04 21.19 4.68
C GLY A 278 -2.63 22.41 3.98
N THR A 279 -2.12 23.61 4.27
CA THR A 279 -2.57 24.88 3.65
C THR A 279 -1.57 25.41 2.62
N SER A 280 -0.42 24.76 2.44
CA SER A 280 0.56 25.18 1.43
C SER A 280 0.00 25.00 0.02
N ILE A 281 0.11 26.04 -0.80
CA ILE A 281 -0.20 25.99 -2.22
C ILE A 281 1.12 25.68 -2.93
N SER A 282 1.20 24.51 -3.59
CA SER A 282 2.31 24.22 -4.51
C SER A 282 2.10 25.06 -5.77
N ILE A 283 3.03 25.95 -6.05
CA ILE A 283 3.07 26.75 -7.28
C ILE A 283 3.81 25.96 -8.35
#